data_919767a2f98427741419cd60a3981f80
#
_entry.id   919767a2f98427741419cd60a3981f80
#
_cell.length_a   1.000
_cell.length_b   1.000
_cell.length_c   1.000
_cell.angle_alpha   90.00
_cell.angle_beta   90.00
_cell.angle_gamma   90.00
#
_symmetry.space_group_name_H-M   'P 1'
#
loop_
_entity.id
_entity.type
_entity.pdbx_description
1 polymer ?
#
loop_
_entity_poly.entity_id
_entity_poly.type
_entity_poly.pdbx_seq_one_letter_code
_entity_poly.pdbx_strand_id
1 'polypeptide(L)'
;DDPSVATGWGGPGQEAGEVVVVWGPVGSTGRSTVAANLAAELADPLSPVVLVDADTYGASQAQLLAVLDEVPGVAAAARAADQGALDRDVLARLAPEVRPGLRLLTGLPRADRWPELRDVALADVLEQCRGLARWTVVDVAAPLEQDEELSFDTLAPRRNGAALTALAAADRVVVVGTGDPVGLQRLVRALDQLGTHSMAPRSVVVTRVRPGPVGPDPGRRIQETLARFAGTGPVHLVPEDQDGLDAALLHGRVLAEVRPRSAARTALVELADTVAGREPTSRRERAAGRARGRLLRRPAPV
;
A
#
# COMPACT_ATOMS: atom_id res chain seq x y z
N ASP A 1 11.34 4.29 33.18
CA ASP A 1 11.21 3.50 31.95
C ASP A 1 10.77 2.11 32.37
N ASP A 2 9.49 1.81 32.18
CA ASP A 2 8.89 0.50 32.45
C ASP A 2 9.02 -0.34 31.16
N PRO A 3 9.78 -1.45 31.16
CA PRO A 3 9.99 -2.29 29.97
C PRO A 3 8.79 -3.20 29.64
N SER A 4 7.64 -3.01 30.27
CA SER A 4 6.47 -3.89 30.12
C SER A 4 5.41 -3.43 29.12
N VAL A 5 5.63 -2.35 28.36
CA VAL A 5 4.76 -2.03 27.22
C VAL A 5 5.10 -2.99 26.09
N ALA A 6 4.34 -4.07 25.98
CA ALA A 6 4.41 -5.00 24.86
C ALA A 6 4.20 -4.19 23.57
N THR A 7 5.30 -3.85 22.91
CA THR A 7 5.26 -3.31 21.55
C THR A 7 4.68 -4.42 20.67
N GLY A 8 3.64 -4.15 19.89
CA GLY A 8 2.98 -5.14 19.02
C GLY A 8 3.87 -5.69 17.88
N TRP A 9 5.19 -5.51 17.99
CA TRP A 9 6.18 -5.97 17.03
C TRP A 9 6.64 -7.41 17.35
N GLY A 10 6.21 -8.38 16.54
CA GLY A 10 6.81 -9.71 16.44
C GLY A 10 6.96 -10.54 17.71
N GLY A 11 5.96 -10.57 18.60
CA GLY A 11 5.97 -11.41 19.81
C GLY A 11 5.78 -12.90 19.51
N PRO A 12 6.21 -13.81 20.40
CA PRO A 12 5.95 -15.24 20.28
C PRO A 12 4.43 -15.51 20.31
N GLY A 13 3.93 -16.25 19.31
CA GLY A 13 2.51 -16.59 19.17
C GLY A 13 1.69 -15.64 18.30
N GLN A 14 2.28 -14.64 17.67
CA GLN A 14 1.61 -13.79 16.70
C GLN A 14 1.37 -14.56 15.38
N GLU A 15 0.16 -14.46 14.83
CA GLU A 15 -0.13 -14.98 13.49
C GLU A 15 0.79 -14.30 12.45
N ALA A 16 1.18 -15.04 11.42
CA ALA A 16 1.97 -14.49 10.33
C ALA A 16 1.27 -13.27 9.70
N GLY A 17 2.00 -12.19 9.49
CA GLY A 17 1.47 -10.98 8.88
C GLY A 17 1.10 -11.17 7.41
N GLU A 18 0.27 -10.28 6.88
CA GLU A 18 -0.16 -10.28 5.48
C GLU A 18 0.64 -9.27 4.65
N VAL A 19 0.97 -9.67 3.41
CA VAL A 19 1.63 -8.81 2.41
C VAL A 19 0.57 -8.20 1.49
N VAL A 20 0.53 -6.87 1.45
CA VAL A 20 -0.38 -6.05 0.63
C VAL A 20 0.45 -5.31 -0.40
N VAL A 21 0.38 -5.72 -1.65
CA VAL A 21 1.14 -5.07 -2.73
C VAL A 21 0.31 -3.96 -3.36
N VAL A 22 0.88 -2.77 -3.44
CA VAL A 22 0.29 -1.62 -4.14
C VAL A 22 0.95 -1.50 -5.51
N TRP A 23 0.18 -1.79 -6.55
CA TRP A 23 0.61 -1.81 -7.93
C TRP A 23 -0.35 -1.06 -8.84
N GLY A 24 0.07 -0.73 -10.04
CA GLY A 24 -0.80 -0.15 -11.08
C GLY A 24 -0.03 0.10 -12.36
N PRO A 25 -0.73 0.24 -13.50
CA PRO A 25 -0.10 0.36 -14.81
C PRO A 25 0.78 1.60 -14.94
N VAL A 26 1.65 1.59 -15.94
CA VAL A 26 2.49 2.75 -16.31
C VAL A 26 1.62 3.99 -16.51
N GLY A 27 2.03 5.11 -15.91
CA GLY A 27 1.28 6.37 -15.94
C GLY A 27 0.15 6.46 -14.91
N SER A 28 -0.07 5.45 -14.07
CA SER A 28 -0.91 5.56 -12.89
C SER A 28 -0.19 6.37 -11.82
N THR A 29 -0.57 7.63 -11.70
CA THR A 29 -0.07 8.49 -10.65
C THR A 29 -0.77 8.19 -9.33
N GLY A 30 -0.01 8.19 -8.24
CA GLY A 30 -0.55 8.05 -6.90
C GLY A 30 -0.38 6.67 -6.26
N ARG A 31 0.31 5.69 -6.88
CA ARG A 31 0.64 4.40 -6.24
C ARG A 31 1.33 4.60 -4.89
N SER A 32 2.47 5.29 -4.90
CA SER A 32 3.27 5.54 -3.69
C SER A 32 2.50 6.36 -2.65
N THR A 33 1.68 7.33 -3.09
CA THR A 33 0.79 8.09 -2.21
C THR A 33 -0.26 7.19 -1.56
N VAL A 34 -0.86 6.27 -2.33
CA VAL A 34 -1.81 5.28 -1.79
C VAL A 34 -1.09 4.34 -0.83
N ALA A 35 0.10 3.84 -1.18
CA ALA A 35 0.88 2.95 -0.31
C ALA A 35 1.21 3.60 1.04
N ALA A 36 1.75 4.84 1.04
CA ALA A 36 2.08 5.57 2.26
C ALA A 36 0.86 5.81 3.17
N ASN A 37 -0.24 6.27 2.57
CA ASN A 37 -1.45 6.57 3.34
C ASN A 37 -2.18 5.29 3.79
N LEU A 38 -2.24 4.25 2.96
CA LEU A 38 -2.78 2.94 3.35
C LEU A 38 -2.00 2.35 4.53
N ALA A 39 -0.66 2.36 4.44
CA ALA A 39 0.20 1.90 5.52
C ALA A 39 -0.06 2.66 6.83
N ALA A 40 -0.22 3.99 6.74
CA ALA A 40 -0.51 4.83 7.91
C ALA A 40 -1.91 4.60 8.49
N GLU A 41 -2.94 4.33 7.66
CA GLU A 41 -4.32 4.05 8.13
C GLU A 41 -4.47 2.61 8.67
N LEU A 42 -3.60 1.68 8.26
CA LEU A 42 -3.52 0.33 8.84
C LEU A 42 -2.73 0.29 10.13
N ALA A 43 -1.78 1.22 10.32
CA ALA A 43 -0.85 1.22 11.43
C ALA A 43 -1.52 1.56 12.77
N ASP A 44 -1.28 0.70 13.73
CA ASP A 44 -1.65 0.86 15.14
C ASP A 44 -0.56 0.18 15.98
N PRO A 45 -0.23 0.65 17.21
CA PRO A 45 0.74 -0.02 18.07
C PRO A 45 0.46 -1.50 18.33
N LEU A 46 -0.82 -1.92 18.27
CA LEU A 46 -1.25 -3.32 18.41
C LEU A 46 -1.39 -4.04 17.06
N SER A 47 -1.30 -3.30 15.95
CA SER A 47 -1.38 -3.82 14.58
C SER A 47 -0.29 -3.15 13.73
N PRO A 48 0.98 -3.50 13.98
CA PRO A 48 2.13 -2.82 13.37
C PRO A 48 2.22 -3.08 11.87
N VAL A 49 2.78 -2.10 11.15
CA VAL A 49 2.95 -2.10 9.69
C VAL A 49 4.40 -1.89 9.31
N VAL A 50 4.89 -2.63 8.33
CA VAL A 50 6.11 -2.31 7.59
C VAL A 50 5.71 -1.82 6.19
N LEU A 51 6.10 -0.60 5.84
CA LEU A 51 6.03 -0.09 4.47
C LEU A 51 7.37 -0.38 3.79
N VAL A 52 7.32 -1.08 2.66
CA VAL A 52 8.50 -1.45 1.87
C VAL A 52 8.45 -0.69 0.55
N ASP A 53 9.46 0.12 0.28
CA ASP A 53 9.64 0.76 -1.01
C ASP A 53 10.48 -0.15 -1.93
N ALA A 54 9.78 -0.93 -2.75
CA ALA A 54 10.38 -1.84 -3.73
C ALA A 54 10.23 -1.32 -5.18
N ASP A 55 9.93 -0.02 -5.36
CA ASP A 55 9.94 0.61 -6.69
C ASP A 55 11.38 0.82 -7.17
N THR A 56 11.86 -0.09 -8.00
CA THR A 56 13.21 -0.06 -8.56
C THR A 56 13.40 0.96 -9.69
N TYR A 57 12.36 1.72 -10.05
CA TYR A 57 12.41 2.78 -11.07
C TYR A 57 12.37 4.17 -10.46
N GLY A 58 11.60 4.36 -9.37
CA GLY A 58 11.36 5.67 -8.81
C GLY A 58 10.94 5.64 -7.36
N ALA A 59 11.74 4.99 -6.51
CA ALA A 59 11.50 4.94 -5.07
C ALA A 59 11.27 6.35 -4.50
N SER A 60 10.24 6.50 -3.68
CA SER A 60 9.79 7.82 -3.22
C SER A 60 9.29 7.86 -1.78
N GLN A 61 9.20 6.72 -1.09
CA GLN A 61 8.64 6.66 0.26
C GLN A 61 9.47 7.43 1.29
N ALA A 62 10.80 7.43 1.13
CA ALA A 62 11.69 8.22 1.97
C ALA A 62 11.38 9.72 1.89
N GLN A 63 11.15 10.26 0.68
CA GLN A 63 10.80 11.66 0.46
C GLN A 63 9.39 11.97 0.93
N LEU A 64 8.42 11.10 0.64
CA LEU A 64 7.03 11.26 1.07
C LEU A 64 6.88 11.33 2.59
N LEU A 65 7.75 10.63 3.33
CA LEU A 65 7.70 10.56 4.79
C LEU A 65 8.82 11.33 5.49
N ALA A 66 9.57 12.14 4.74
CA ALA A 66 10.71 12.95 5.19
C ALA A 66 11.76 12.15 5.99
N VAL A 67 12.03 10.91 5.56
CA VAL A 67 13.08 10.08 6.13
C VAL A 67 14.39 10.37 5.41
N LEU A 68 15.37 10.84 6.18
CA LEU A 68 16.73 11.00 5.68
C LEU A 68 17.49 9.70 5.99
N ASP A 69 17.71 8.91 4.96
CA ASP A 69 18.40 7.64 5.08
C ASP A 69 19.68 7.65 4.22
N GLU A 70 20.83 7.42 4.83
CA GLU A 70 22.11 7.36 4.12
C GLU A 70 22.29 6.03 3.39
N VAL A 71 21.63 4.97 3.87
CA VAL A 71 21.70 3.62 3.30
C VAL A 71 20.29 3.13 2.99
N PRO A 72 20.00 2.75 1.73
CA PRO A 72 18.68 2.24 1.37
C PRO A 72 18.31 1.00 2.17
N GLY A 73 17.25 1.09 2.98
CA GLY A 73 16.83 0.03 3.90
C GLY A 73 16.55 -1.29 3.19
N VAL A 74 15.83 -1.25 2.04
CA VAL A 74 15.50 -2.45 1.27
C VAL A 74 16.74 -3.14 0.68
N ALA A 75 17.73 -2.37 0.21
CA ALA A 75 18.97 -2.95 -0.32
C ALA A 75 19.84 -3.54 0.79
N ALA A 76 19.88 -2.89 1.96
CA ALA A 76 20.59 -3.42 3.11
C ALA A 76 19.94 -4.72 3.63
N ALA A 77 18.62 -4.78 3.67
CA ALA A 77 17.87 -5.99 4.04
C ALA A 77 18.09 -7.13 3.03
N ALA A 78 18.04 -6.83 1.71
CA ALA A 78 18.30 -7.81 0.65
C ALA A 78 19.73 -8.36 0.75
N ARG A 79 20.73 -7.51 1.03
CA ARG A 79 22.10 -7.95 1.22
C ARG A 79 22.27 -8.83 2.46
N ALA A 80 21.60 -8.51 3.55
CA ALA A 80 21.60 -9.34 4.76
C ALA A 80 20.92 -10.69 4.50
N ALA A 81 19.85 -10.73 3.71
CA ALA A 81 19.19 -11.96 3.27
C ALA A 81 20.12 -12.84 2.40
N ASP A 82 20.78 -12.27 1.39
CA ASP A 82 21.77 -12.97 0.56
C ASP A 82 22.92 -13.58 1.37
N GLN A 83 23.24 -12.99 2.52
CA GLN A 83 24.28 -13.48 3.46
C GLN A 83 23.75 -14.46 4.49
N GLY A 84 22.44 -14.77 4.49
CA GLY A 84 21.81 -15.60 5.51
C GLY A 84 21.83 -14.99 6.93
N ALA A 85 21.96 -13.66 7.00
CA ALA A 85 22.08 -12.89 8.24
C ALA A 85 20.83 -12.04 8.55
N LEU A 86 19.79 -12.14 7.73
CA LEU A 86 18.55 -11.40 7.95
C LEU A 86 17.66 -12.14 8.95
N ASP A 87 17.50 -11.55 10.11
CA ASP A 87 16.50 -11.93 11.11
C ASP A 87 15.59 -10.74 11.45
N ARG A 88 14.62 -10.94 12.34
CA ARG A 88 13.70 -9.90 12.78
C ARG A 88 14.39 -8.69 13.42
N ASP A 89 15.42 -8.92 14.19
CA ASP A 89 16.15 -7.85 14.90
C ASP A 89 16.98 -7.03 13.91
N VAL A 90 17.62 -7.69 12.94
CA VAL A 90 18.31 -7.02 11.83
C VAL A 90 17.30 -6.21 11.01
N LEU A 91 16.18 -6.81 10.62
CA LEU A 91 15.13 -6.13 9.86
C LEU A 91 14.56 -4.92 10.62
N ALA A 92 14.30 -5.06 11.92
CA ALA A 92 13.80 -3.97 12.75
C ALA A 92 14.79 -2.78 12.84
N ARG A 93 16.10 -3.05 12.82
CA ARG A 93 17.12 -1.99 12.76
C ARG A 93 17.19 -1.30 11.40
N LEU A 94 16.98 -2.05 10.31
CA LEU A 94 17.00 -1.54 8.94
C LEU A 94 15.72 -0.81 8.54
N ALA A 95 14.62 -1.05 9.27
CA ALA A 95 13.33 -0.42 9.07
C ALA A 95 12.99 0.48 10.28
N PRO A 96 13.48 1.73 10.33
CA PRO A 96 13.18 2.64 11.43
C PRO A 96 11.68 2.89 11.55
N GLU A 97 11.21 3.08 12.77
CA GLU A 97 9.84 3.49 13.03
C GLU A 97 9.68 4.98 12.70
N VAL A 98 8.87 5.27 11.70
CA VAL A 98 8.63 6.63 11.20
C VAL A 98 7.39 7.27 11.81
N ARG A 99 6.48 6.45 12.33
CA ARG A 99 5.27 6.81 13.09
C ARG A 99 4.93 5.70 14.05
N PRO A 100 4.15 5.97 15.11
CA PRO A 100 3.70 4.91 16.02
C PRO A 100 3.07 3.74 15.25
N GLY A 101 3.66 2.55 15.36
CA GLY A 101 3.23 1.34 14.68
C GLY A 101 3.56 1.27 13.18
N LEU A 102 4.28 2.21 12.59
CA LEU A 102 4.70 2.20 11.18
C LEU A 102 6.21 2.27 11.04
N ARG A 103 6.79 1.25 10.43
CA ARG A 103 8.20 1.19 10.02
C ARG A 103 8.34 1.37 8.52
N LEU A 104 9.49 1.84 8.07
CA LEU A 104 9.80 2.04 6.66
C LEU A 104 11.11 1.36 6.28
N LEU A 105 11.08 0.48 5.28
CA LEU A 105 12.24 0.09 4.49
C LEU A 105 12.32 1.02 3.29
N THR A 106 13.27 1.94 3.32
CA THR A 106 13.50 2.92 2.25
C THR A 106 13.98 2.25 0.97
N GLY A 107 13.57 2.77 -0.18
CA GLY A 107 13.87 2.23 -1.49
C GLY A 107 15.23 2.64 -2.05
N LEU A 108 15.50 2.21 -3.27
CA LEU A 108 16.76 2.49 -3.96
C LEU A 108 16.82 3.97 -4.38
N PRO A 109 17.92 4.71 -4.08
CA PRO A 109 18.03 6.13 -4.41
C PRO A 109 18.25 6.39 -5.91
N ARG A 110 18.62 5.36 -6.67
CA ARG A 110 18.91 5.43 -8.10
C ARG A 110 18.44 4.16 -8.79
N ALA A 111 17.77 4.32 -9.93
CA ALA A 111 17.18 3.21 -10.68
C ALA A 111 18.21 2.21 -11.26
N ASP A 112 19.46 2.63 -11.51
CA ASP A 112 20.54 1.76 -11.98
C ASP A 112 21.03 0.77 -10.91
N ARG A 113 20.68 0.98 -9.63
CA ARG A 113 20.99 0.07 -8.53
C ARG A 113 19.99 -1.09 -8.38
N TRP A 114 19.03 -1.23 -9.28
CA TRP A 114 18.03 -2.31 -9.24
C TRP A 114 18.61 -3.72 -9.07
N PRO A 115 19.83 -4.07 -9.58
CA PRO A 115 20.39 -5.41 -9.38
C PRO A 115 20.70 -5.75 -7.92
N GLU A 116 20.71 -4.76 -7.01
CA GLU A 116 20.88 -5.00 -5.59
C GLU A 116 19.63 -5.62 -4.92
N LEU A 117 18.48 -5.56 -5.59
CA LEU A 117 17.24 -6.14 -5.11
C LEU A 117 16.89 -7.40 -5.89
N ARG A 118 17.60 -8.49 -5.56
CA ARG A 118 17.42 -9.79 -6.19
C ARG A 118 16.11 -10.44 -5.73
N ASP A 119 15.50 -11.21 -6.61
CA ASP A 119 14.19 -11.83 -6.37
C ASP A 119 14.17 -12.70 -5.10
N VAL A 120 15.16 -13.58 -4.93
CA VAL A 120 15.27 -14.48 -3.76
C VAL A 120 15.46 -13.67 -2.47
N ALA A 121 16.34 -12.66 -2.51
CA ALA A 121 16.60 -11.82 -1.34
C ALA A 121 15.37 -11.01 -0.94
N LEU A 122 14.63 -10.46 -1.92
CA LEU A 122 13.39 -9.74 -1.64
C LEU A 122 12.31 -10.68 -1.07
N ALA A 123 12.22 -11.91 -1.57
CA ALA A 123 11.28 -12.90 -1.02
C ALA A 123 11.57 -13.17 0.48
N ASP A 124 12.84 -13.34 0.84
CA ASP A 124 13.26 -13.51 2.23
C ASP A 124 12.95 -12.27 3.08
N VAL A 125 13.19 -11.06 2.54
CA VAL A 125 12.83 -9.80 3.23
C VAL A 125 11.33 -9.76 3.52
N LEU A 126 10.48 -10.09 2.56
CA LEU A 126 9.02 -10.09 2.73
C LEU A 126 8.58 -11.14 3.75
N GLU A 127 9.21 -12.31 3.77
CA GLU A 127 8.92 -13.35 4.77
C GLU A 127 9.31 -12.88 6.17
N GLN A 128 10.47 -12.23 6.34
CA GLN A 128 10.85 -11.65 7.64
C GLN A 128 9.90 -10.51 8.06
N CYS A 129 9.39 -9.73 7.11
CA CYS A 129 8.36 -8.72 7.39
C CYS A 129 7.09 -9.34 7.97
N ARG A 130 6.64 -10.50 7.46
CA ARG A 130 5.48 -11.25 8.02
C ARG A 130 5.68 -11.62 9.48
N GLY A 131 6.92 -11.93 9.85
CA GLY A 131 7.27 -12.21 11.25
C GLY A 131 7.39 -10.97 12.12
N LEU A 132 7.61 -9.80 11.54
CA LEU A 132 7.83 -8.55 12.27
C LEU A 132 6.54 -7.75 12.48
N ALA A 133 5.62 -7.73 11.51
CA ALA A 133 4.45 -6.85 11.53
C ALA A 133 3.17 -7.56 11.10
N ARG A 134 2.01 -7.04 11.49
CA ARG A 134 0.70 -7.55 11.05
C ARG A 134 0.46 -7.28 9.56
N TRP A 135 0.95 -6.16 9.05
CA TRP A 135 0.80 -5.78 7.66
C TRP A 135 2.15 -5.40 7.06
N THR A 136 2.43 -5.90 5.87
CA THR A 136 3.54 -5.45 5.03
C THR A 136 2.96 -4.82 3.79
N VAL A 137 3.01 -3.49 3.69
CA VAL A 137 2.57 -2.74 2.50
C VAL A 137 3.77 -2.56 1.59
N VAL A 138 3.70 -3.05 0.35
CA VAL A 138 4.81 -3.03 -0.60
C VAL A 138 4.46 -2.12 -1.78
N ASP A 139 5.18 -1.02 -1.94
CA ASP A 139 5.09 -0.12 -3.10
C ASP A 139 6.01 -0.64 -4.20
N VAL A 140 5.46 -0.94 -5.37
CA VAL A 140 6.22 -1.54 -6.49
C VAL A 140 6.10 -0.73 -7.78
N ALA A 141 7.09 -0.92 -8.66
CA ALA A 141 7.07 -0.36 -10.00
C ALA A 141 5.93 -0.93 -10.87
N ALA A 142 5.55 -0.16 -11.91
CA ALA A 142 4.50 -0.57 -12.84
C ALA A 142 4.87 -1.70 -13.80
N PRO A 143 6.09 -1.75 -14.38
CA PRO A 143 6.44 -2.75 -15.38
C PRO A 143 6.44 -4.17 -14.81
N LEU A 144 5.84 -5.11 -15.55
CA LEU A 144 5.80 -6.55 -15.22
C LEU A 144 6.35 -7.42 -16.35
N GLU A 145 6.84 -6.82 -17.44
CA GLU A 145 7.40 -7.53 -18.58
C GLU A 145 8.61 -8.34 -18.13
N GLN A 146 8.70 -9.57 -18.64
CA GLN A 146 9.84 -10.45 -18.45
C GLN A 146 10.62 -10.53 -19.77
N ASP A 147 11.94 -10.45 -19.67
CA ASP A 147 12.82 -10.70 -20.80
C ASP A 147 12.92 -12.23 -20.99
N GLU A 148 12.38 -12.73 -22.09
CA GLU A 148 12.36 -14.17 -22.38
C GLU A 148 13.79 -14.74 -22.52
N GLU A 149 14.74 -13.97 -23.06
CA GLU A 149 16.13 -14.42 -23.23
C GLU A 149 16.84 -14.61 -21.87
N LEU A 150 16.53 -13.78 -20.88
CA LEU A 150 17.09 -13.88 -19.53
C LEU A 150 16.37 -14.91 -18.65
N SER A 151 15.19 -15.39 -19.06
CA SER A 151 14.41 -16.33 -18.26
C SER A 151 15.08 -17.70 -18.13
N PHE A 152 16.03 -18.04 -19.02
CA PHE A 152 16.79 -19.29 -18.97
C PHE A 152 17.95 -19.28 -17.97
N ASP A 153 18.43 -18.09 -17.55
CA ASP A 153 19.45 -17.92 -16.51
C ASP A 153 18.77 -17.53 -15.19
N THR A 154 18.47 -18.54 -14.37
CA THR A 154 17.77 -18.37 -13.08
C THR A 154 18.56 -17.58 -12.04
N LEU A 155 19.85 -17.29 -12.28
CA LEU A 155 20.72 -16.55 -11.36
C LEU A 155 20.87 -15.09 -11.78
N ALA A 156 20.53 -14.72 -13.02
CA ALA A 156 20.62 -13.34 -13.49
C ALA A 156 19.53 -12.47 -12.82
N PRO A 157 19.89 -11.27 -12.32
CA PRO A 157 18.89 -10.35 -11.82
C PRO A 157 17.91 -9.94 -12.93
N ARG A 158 16.61 -9.93 -12.62
CA ARG A 158 15.55 -9.51 -13.56
C ARG A 158 15.16 -8.07 -13.32
N ARG A 159 15.07 -7.25 -14.38
CA ARG A 159 14.77 -5.81 -14.25
C ARG A 159 13.48 -5.52 -13.47
N ASN A 160 12.44 -6.32 -13.70
CA ASN A 160 11.13 -6.19 -13.05
C ASN A 160 10.94 -7.24 -11.93
N GLY A 161 12.00 -7.94 -11.54
CA GLY A 161 11.95 -9.03 -10.56
C GLY A 161 11.34 -8.62 -9.24
N ALA A 162 11.65 -7.42 -8.74
CA ALA A 162 11.09 -6.93 -7.47
C ALA A 162 9.55 -6.84 -7.47
N ALA A 163 8.96 -6.29 -8.55
CA ALA A 163 7.50 -6.21 -8.66
C ALA A 163 6.86 -7.59 -8.81
N LEU A 164 7.47 -8.47 -9.61
CA LEU A 164 6.99 -9.85 -9.81
C LEU A 164 7.08 -10.68 -8.53
N THR A 165 8.19 -10.58 -7.80
CA THR A 165 8.38 -11.28 -6.52
C THR A 165 7.39 -10.79 -5.47
N ALA A 166 7.19 -9.47 -5.36
CA ALA A 166 6.20 -8.92 -4.45
C ALA A 166 4.77 -9.40 -4.78
N LEU A 167 4.38 -9.38 -6.07
CA LEU A 167 3.08 -9.87 -6.51
C LEU A 167 2.89 -11.37 -6.28
N ALA A 168 3.95 -12.18 -6.42
CA ALA A 168 3.90 -13.60 -6.11
C ALA A 168 3.74 -13.89 -4.61
N ALA A 169 4.32 -13.03 -3.75
CA ALA A 169 4.22 -13.13 -2.29
C ALA A 169 2.95 -12.46 -1.71
N ALA A 170 2.13 -11.79 -2.54
CA ALA A 170 1.00 -11.00 -2.08
C ALA A 170 -0.15 -11.86 -1.55
N ASP A 171 -0.66 -11.51 -0.36
CA ASP A 171 -1.95 -12.00 0.13
C ASP A 171 -3.10 -11.13 -0.39
N ARG A 172 -2.81 -9.86 -0.70
CA ARG A 172 -3.75 -8.89 -1.29
C ARG A 172 -3.03 -7.97 -2.26
N VAL A 173 -3.74 -7.54 -3.30
CA VAL A 173 -3.21 -6.55 -4.26
C VAL A 173 -4.14 -5.33 -4.31
N VAL A 174 -3.58 -4.16 -4.10
CA VAL A 174 -4.26 -2.87 -4.33
C VAL A 174 -3.85 -2.35 -5.69
N VAL A 175 -4.80 -2.34 -6.63
CA VAL A 175 -4.54 -1.93 -8.02
C VAL A 175 -4.94 -0.47 -8.19
N VAL A 176 -3.96 0.41 -8.44
CA VAL A 176 -4.16 1.86 -8.51
C VAL A 176 -4.24 2.33 -9.96
N GLY A 177 -5.31 3.04 -10.31
CA GLY A 177 -5.48 3.74 -11.58
C GLY A 177 -5.81 5.22 -11.40
N THR A 178 -5.95 5.97 -12.50
CA THR A 178 -6.35 7.38 -12.49
C THR A 178 -7.74 7.60 -13.08
N GLY A 179 -8.49 8.57 -12.54
CA GLY A 179 -9.87 8.88 -12.90
C GLY A 179 -10.00 9.75 -14.17
N ASP A 180 -9.27 9.36 -15.22
CA ASP A 180 -9.37 9.97 -16.56
C ASP A 180 -9.47 8.87 -17.63
N PRO A 181 -9.92 9.19 -18.86
CA PRO A 181 -10.17 8.17 -19.88
C PRO A 181 -8.95 7.32 -20.24
N VAL A 182 -7.73 7.92 -20.25
CA VAL A 182 -6.50 7.21 -20.56
C VAL A 182 -6.12 6.29 -19.41
N GLY A 183 -6.21 6.80 -18.17
CA GLY A 183 -5.95 6.03 -16.97
C GLY A 183 -6.91 4.85 -16.81
N LEU A 184 -8.20 5.05 -17.06
CA LEU A 184 -9.19 3.97 -16.99
C LEU A 184 -8.94 2.89 -18.06
N GLN A 185 -8.57 3.28 -19.29
CA GLN A 185 -8.21 2.31 -20.33
C GLN A 185 -6.99 1.47 -19.93
N ARG A 186 -5.96 2.12 -19.37
CA ARG A 186 -4.76 1.42 -18.86
C ARG A 186 -5.10 0.50 -17.71
N LEU A 187 -5.95 0.95 -16.79
CA LEU A 187 -6.38 0.16 -15.64
C LEU A 187 -7.15 -1.11 -16.08
N VAL A 188 -8.06 -1.01 -17.06
CA VAL A 188 -8.76 -2.19 -17.60
C VAL A 188 -7.78 -3.24 -18.12
N ARG A 189 -6.80 -2.81 -18.94
CA ARG A 189 -5.76 -3.72 -19.46
C ARG A 189 -4.88 -4.29 -18.36
N ALA A 190 -4.54 -3.47 -17.37
CA ALA A 190 -3.72 -3.87 -16.25
C ALA A 190 -4.38 -4.93 -15.37
N LEU A 191 -5.69 -4.84 -15.17
CA LEU A 191 -6.45 -5.84 -14.40
C LEU A 191 -6.48 -7.20 -15.10
N ASP A 192 -6.50 -7.22 -16.43
CA ASP A 192 -6.37 -8.44 -17.22
C ASP A 192 -4.94 -9.02 -17.10
N GLN A 193 -3.92 -8.19 -17.35
CA GLN A 193 -2.51 -8.57 -17.22
C GLN A 193 -2.17 -9.09 -15.83
N LEU A 194 -2.64 -8.45 -14.77
CA LEU A 194 -2.37 -8.85 -13.39
C LEU A 194 -2.86 -10.29 -13.10
N GLY A 195 -3.91 -10.75 -13.80
CA GLY A 195 -4.44 -12.11 -13.67
C GLY A 195 -3.43 -13.20 -14.00
N THR A 196 -2.39 -12.90 -14.77
CA THR A 196 -1.32 -13.84 -15.12
C THR A 196 -0.18 -13.86 -14.09
N HIS A 197 -0.12 -12.88 -13.19
CA HIS A 197 0.97 -12.72 -12.22
C HIS A 197 0.56 -12.93 -10.76
N SER A 198 -0.72 -12.74 -10.42
CA SER A 198 -1.20 -12.93 -9.05
C SER A 198 -2.67 -13.33 -9.01
N MET A 199 -2.96 -14.34 -8.18
CA MET A 199 -4.33 -14.79 -7.87
C MET A 199 -4.87 -14.18 -6.57
N ALA A 200 -4.10 -13.33 -5.89
CA ALA A 200 -4.51 -12.70 -4.65
C ALA A 200 -5.76 -11.81 -4.84
N PRO A 201 -6.63 -11.72 -3.83
CA PRO A 201 -7.78 -10.81 -3.84
C PRO A 201 -7.36 -9.37 -4.16
N ARG A 202 -8.15 -8.69 -5.00
CA ARG A 202 -7.84 -7.36 -5.53
C ARG A 202 -8.77 -6.30 -4.99
N SER A 203 -8.22 -5.17 -4.55
CA SER A 203 -8.94 -3.93 -4.30
C SER A 203 -8.58 -2.91 -5.37
N VAL A 204 -9.55 -2.45 -6.15
CA VAL A 204 -9.31 -1.46 -7.21
C VAL A 204 -9.49 -0.06 -6.65
N VAL A 205 -8.50 0.79 -6.85
CA VAL A 205 -8.47 2.20 -6.41
C VAL A 205 -8.33 3.10 -7.62
N VAL A 206 -9.21 4.08 -7.74
CA VAL A 206 -9.11 5.13 -8.76
C VAL A 206 -8.84 6.46 -8.08
N THR A 207 -7.67 7.02 -8.34
CA THR A 207 -7.22 8.31 -7.80
C THR A 207 -7.62 9.48 -8.71
N ARG A 208 -7.47 10.73 -8.21
CA ARG A 208 -7.74 11.95 -8.97
C ARG A 208 -9.15 12.00 -9.55
N VAL A 209 -10.13 11.48 -8.82
CA VAL A 209 -11.52 11.49 -9.26
C VAL A 209 -12.05 12.92 -9.21
N ARG A 210 -12.44 13.45 -10.40
CA ARG A 210 -13.00 14.79 -10.58
C ARG A 210 -13.89 14.85 -11.82
N PRO A 211 -14.82 15.82 -11.92
CA PRO A 211 -15.74 15.93 -13.07
C PRO A 211 -15.05 16.23 -14.40
N GLY A 212 -13.96 17.04 -14.39
CA GLY A 212 -13.33 17.57 -15.59
C GLY A 212 -13.10 16.54 -16.72
N PRO A 213 -12.35 15.43 -16.49
CA PRO A 213 -12.01 14.50 -17.57
C PRO A 213 -13.11 13.49 -17.89
N VAL A 214 -14.06 13.22 -17.00
CA VAL A 214 -15.08 12.16 -17.17
C VAL A 214 -16.52 12.68 -17.16
N GLY A 215 -16.71 13.99 -16.97
CA GLY A 215 -18.02 14.63 -16.93
C GLY A 215 -18.70 14.58 -15.56
N PRO A 216 -19.99 15.01 -15.49
CA PRO A 216 -20.75 15.03 -14.26
C PRO A 216 -20.89 13.63 -13.67
N ASP A 217 -20.99 13.56 -12.33
CA ASP A 217 -21.08 12.32 -11.57
C ASP A 217 -19.91 11.34 -11.88
N PRO A 218 -18.64 11.78 -11.66
CA PRO A 218 -17.47 11.02 -12.08
C PRO A 218 -17.40 9.65 -11.40
N GLY A 219 -17.83 9.55 -10.15
CA GLY A 219 -17.79 8.31 -9.39
C GLY A 219 -18.65 7.20 -10.03
N ARG A 220 -19.91 7.53 -10.37
CA ARG A 220 -20.81 6.58 -11.01
C ARG A 220 -20.29 6.15 -12.39
N ARG A 221 -19.83 7.10 -13.22
CA ARG A 221 -19.29 6.82 -14.56
C ARG A 221 -18.06 5.91 -14.53
N ILE A 222 -17.13 6.15 -13.60
CA ILE A 222 -15.94 5.30 -13.41
C ILE A 222 -16.36 3.90 -12.98
N GLN A 223 -17.25 3.80 -12.00
CA GLN A 223 -17.77 2.52 -11.51
C GLN A 223 -18.44 1.70 -12.63
N GLU A 224 -19.34 2.31 -13.40
CA GLU A 224 -20.02 1.68 -14.53
C GLU A 224 -19.03 1.23 -15.63
N THR A 225 -18.02 2.06 -15.91
CA THR A 225 -16.99 1.74 -16.92
C THR A 225 -16.17 0.52 -16.49
N LEU A 226 -15.68 0.49 -15.26
CA LEU A 226 -14.85 -0.61 -14.77
C LEU A 226 -15.67 -1.90 -14.58
N ALA A 227 -16.90 -1.81 -14.12
CA ALA A 227 -17.81 -2.97 -14.06
C ALA A 227 -18.05 -3.57 -15.45
N ARG A 228 -18.27 -2.71 -16.46
CA ARG A 228 -18.54 -3.16 -17.83
C ARG A 228 -17.32 -3.77 -18.53
N PHE A 229 -16.14 -3.17 -18.40
CA PHE A 229 -14.98 -3.53 -19.23
C PHE A 229 -13.94 -4.37 -18.50
N ALA A 230 -13.96 -4.41 -17.17
CA ALA A 230 -13.04 -5.20 -16.38
C ALA A 230 -13.75 -6.15 -15.39
N GLY A 231 -15.09 -6.19 -15.38
CA GLY A 231 -15.84 -7.06 -14.48
C GLY A 231 -15.59 -6.80 -13.00
N THR A 232 -15.13 -5.58 -12.64
CA THR A 232 -14.83 -5.24 -11.25
C THR A 232 -16.10 -5.12 -10.42
N GLY A 233 -15.99 -5.53 -9.14
CA GLY A 233 -16.96 -5.14 -8.12
C GLY A 233 -16.82 -3.67 -7.70
N PRO A 234 -17.19 -3.32 -6.47
CA PRO A 234 -17.03 -1.96 -5.93
C PRO A 234 -15.58 -1.47 -6.04
N VAL A 235 -15.41 -0.19 -6.39
CA VAL A 235 -14.12 0.46 -6.61
C VAL A 235 -13.97 1.57 -5.58
N HIS A 236 -12.78 1.70 -4.97
CA HIS A 236 -12.44 2.80 -4.09
C HIS A 236 -12.12 4.05 -4.92
N LEU A 237 -12.94 5.08 -4.77
CA LEU A 237 -12.82 6.32 -5.52
C LEU A 237 -12.19 7.39 -4.62
N VAL A 238 -10.94 7.74 -4.89
CA VAL A 238 -10.19 8.76 -4.16
C VAL A 238 -10.33 10.09 -4.91
N PRO A 239 -11.09 11.06 -4.36
CA PRO A 239 -11.22 12.38 -4.96
C PRO A 239 -9.88 13.09 -5.09
N GLU A 240 -9.76 13.97 -6.08
CA GLU A 240 -8.60 14.85 -6.18
C GLU A 240 -8.54 15.79 -4.97
N ASP A 241 -7.39 15.80 -4.29
CA ASP A 241 -7.09 16.66 -3.14
C ASP A 241 -5.64 17.16 -3.23
N GLN A 242 -5.42 18.04 -4.21
CA GLN A 242 -4.07 18.55 -4.47
C GLN A 242 -3.51 19.31 -3.27
N ASP A 243 -4.29 20.21 -2.68
CA ASP A 243 -3.85 21.01 -1.52
C ASP A 243 -3.46 20.12 -0.33
N GLY A 244 -4.21 19.05 -0.09
CA GLY A 244 -3.93 18.11 0.99
C GLY A 244 -2.65 17.32 0.73
N LEU A 245 -2.47 16.85 -0.50
CA LEU A 245 -1.29 16.09 -0.89
C LEU A 245 -0.03 16.95 -0.99
N ASP A 246 -0.14 18.19 -1.47
CA ASP A 246 0.97 19.16 -1.49
C ASP A 246 1.41 19.49 -0.06
N ALA A 247 0.46 19.72 0.86
CA ALA A 247 0.78 19.92 2.26
C ALA A 247 1.41 18.68 2.91
N ALA A 248 0.93 17.49 2.57
CA ALA A 248 1.50 16.23 3.05
C ALA A 248 2.95 16.09 2.59
N LEU A 249 3.21 16.29 1.31
CA LEU A 249 4.54 16.21 0.71
C LEU A 249 5.50 17.26 1.30
N LEU A 250 5.04 18.52 1.41
CA LEU A 250 5.85 19.61 1.95
C LEU A 250 6.33 19.34 3.37
N HIS A 251 5.51 18.68 4.17
CA HIS A 251 5.81 18.42 5.59
C HIS A 251 6.32 16.98 5.86
N GLY A 252 6.47 16.13 4.82
CA GLY A 252 6.83 14.73 4.99
C GLY A 252 5.81 13.96 5.85
N ARG A 253 4.52 14.21 5.64
CA ARG A 253 3.42 13.67 6.44
C ARG A 253 2.36 13.00 5.57
N VAL A 254 1.50 12.21 6.19
CA VAL A 254 0.34 11.60 5.53
C VAL A 254 -0.91 12.46 5.69
N LEU A 255 -1.94 12.19 4.88
CA LEU A 255 -3.21 12.92 4.93
C LEU A 255 -3.88 12.87 6.30
N ALA A 256 -3.71 11.78 7.05
CA ALA A 256 -4.22 11.65 8.42
C ALA A 256 -3.75 12.77 9.35
N GLU A 257 -2.54 13.28 9.12
CA GLU A 257 -1.90 14.30 9.96
C GLU A 257 -2.18 15.73 9.48
N VAL A 258 -2.22 15.95 8.15
CA VAL A 258 -2.34 17.32 7.59
C VAL A 258 -3.77 17.69 7.23
N ARG A 259 -4.58 16.74 6.78
CA ARG A 259 -5.99 16.92 6.34
C ARG A 259 -6.90 15.80 6.83
N PRO A 260 -7.06 15.63 8.17
CA PRO A 260 -7.75 14.47 8.75
C PRO A 260 -9.21 14.32 8.33
N ARG A 261 -9.83 15.37 7.79
CA ARG A 261 -11.24 15.38 7.35
C ARG A 261 -11.41 15.47 5.84
N SER A 262 -10.34 15.32 5.04
CA SER A 262 -10.46 15.37 3.59
C SER A 262 -11.22 14.17 3.05
N ALA A 263 -11.93 14.38 1.92
CA ALA A 263 -12.65 13.29 1.25
C ALA A 263 -11.67 12.24 0.69
N ALA A 264 -10.47 12.65 0.27
CA ALA A 264 -9.43 11.74 -0.17
C ALA A 264 -8.98 10.82 0.97
N ARG A 265 -8.72 11.36 2.17
CA ARG A 265 -8.41 10.54 3.33
C ARG A 265 -9.55 9.57 3.68
N THR A 266 -10.80 10.05 3.69
CA THR A 266 -11.96 9.20 3.99
C THR A 266 -12.01 7.97 3.07
N ALA A 267 -11.76 8.15 1.77
CA ALA A 267 -11.69 7.04 0.82
C ALA A 267 -10.52 6.07 1.11
N LEU A 268 -9.37 6.59 1.58
CA LEU A 268 -8.22 5.76 1.95
C LEU A 268 -8.44 4.99 3.28
N VAL A 269 -9.19 5.56 4.22
CA VAL A 269 -9.67 4.85 5.42
C VAL A 269 -10.59 3.69 5.03
N GLU A 270 -11.53 3.91 4.11
CA GLU A 270 -12.43 2.86 3.60
C GLU A 270 -11.66 1.75 2.88
N LEU A 271 -10.60 2.09 2.14
CA LEU A 271 -9.67 1.12 1.57
C LEU A 271 -8.96 0.31 2.66
N ALA A 272 -8.42 0.97 3.68
CA ALA A 272 -7.75 0.31 4.80
C ALA A 272 -8.70 -0.63 5.56
N ASP A 273 -9.95 -0.22 5.80
CA ASP A 273 -10.97 -1.08 6.40
C ASP A 273 -11.26 -2.32 5.53
N THR A 274 -11.33 -2.14 4.20
CA THR A 274 -11.52 -3.26 3.25
C THR A 274 -10.34 -4.22 3.27
N VAL A 275 -9.11 -3.71 3.23
CA VAL A 275 -7.88 -4.50 3.31
C VAL A 275 -7.81 -5.26 4.63
N ALA A 276 -8.16 -4.62 5.73
CA ALA A 276 -8.13 -5.24 7.06
C ALA A 276 -9.36 -6.15 7.35
N GLY A 277 -10.30 -6.28 6.40
CA GLY A 277 -11.53 -7.04 6.65
C GLY A 277 -12.43 -6.44 7.73
N ARG A 278 -12.28 -5.13 8.02
CA ARG A 278 -13.09 -4.41 8.99
C ARG A 278 -14.37 -3.86 8.35
N GLU A 279 -15.44 -3.73 9.11
CA GLU A 279 -16.62 -2.99 8.63
C GLU A 279 -16.23 -1.52 8.34
N PRO A 280 -16.63 -0.97 7.16
CA PRO A 280 -16.31 0.41 6.80
C PRO A 280 -16.70 1.42 7.88
N THR A 281 -15.81 2.34 8.19
CA THR A 281 -15.99 3.36 9.25
C THR A 281 -17.24 4.20 9.03
N SER A 282 -17.58 4.52 7.78
CA SER A 282 -18.84 5.20 7.41
C SER A 282 -20.10 4.42 7.83
N ARG A 283 -20.04 3.10 7.80
CA ARG A 283 -21.14 2.22 8.25
C ARG A 283 -21.20 2.15 9.77
N ARG A 284 -20.04 2.15 10.46
CA ARG A 284 -19.95 2.20 11.93
C ARG A 284 -20.50 3.51 12.49
N GLU A 285 -20.16 4.65 11.89
CA GLU A 285 -20.69 5.97 12.31
C GLU A 285 -22.20 6.08 12.10
N ARG A 286 -22.74 5.59 10.99
CA ARG A 286 -24.17 5.53 10.73
C ARG A 286 -24.90 4.59 11.69
N ALA A 287 -24.30 3.45 12.03
CA ALA A 287 -24.83 2.52 13.03
C ALA A 287 -24.83 3.13 14.43
N ALA A 288 -23.73 3.78 14.83
CA ALA A 288 -23.61 4.50 16.11
C ALA A 288 -24.58 5.69 16.19
N GLY A 289 -24.76 6.45 15.12
CA GLY A 289 -25.74 7.54 15.03
C GLY A 289 -27.19 7.05 15.16
N ARG A 290 -27.52 5.92 14.55
CA ARG A 290 -28.84 5.28 14.69
C ARG A 290 -29.08 4.73 16.10
N ALA A 291 -28.05 4.17 16.73
CA ALA A 291 -28.14 3.69 18.11
C ALA A 291 -28.37 4.84 19.11
N ARG A 292 -27.63 5.96 18.95
CA ARG A 292 -27.83 7.19 19.74
C ARG A 292 -29.22 7.81 19.51
N GLY A 293 -29.68 7.87 18.25
CA GLY A 293 -31.03 8.36 17.93
C GLY A 293 -32.17 7.49 18.49
N ARG A 294 -31.92 6.18 18.67
CA ARG A 294 -32.91 5.25 19.27
C ARG A 294 -32.97 5.37 20.80
N LEU A 295 -31.82 5.67 21.44
CA LEU A 295 -31.76 5.94 22.90
C LEU A 295 -32.47 7.23 23.30
N LEU A 296 -32.42 8.27 22.45
CA LEU A 296 -33.07 9.57 22.67
C LEU A 296 -34.59 9.55 22.39
N ARG A 297 -35.15 8.48 21.82
CA ARG A 297 -36.58 8.31 21.50
C ARG A 297 -37.31 7.32 22.42
N ARG A 298 -36.78 6.99 23.59
CA ARG A 298 -37.54 6.24 24.57
C ARG A 298 -38.61 7.19 25.17
N PRO A 299 -39.92 6.89 25.02
CA PRO A 299 -40.95 7.66 25.71
C PRO A 299 -40.78 7.47 27.20
N ALA A 300 -41.01 8.55 27.97
CA ALA A 300 -41.06 8.49 29.41
C ALA A 300 -42.19 7.53 29.85
N PRO A 301 -41.99 6.75 30.89
CA PRO A 301 -43.05 5.91 31.43
C PRO A 301 -44.15 6.81 32.00
N VAL A 302 -45.39 6.49 31.66
CA VAL A 302 -46.63 7.06 32.23
C VAL A 302 -46.78 6.62 33.67
#